data_4ded1b420a57038420fd258d30811054
#
_entry.id   4ded1b420a57038420fd258d30811054
#
_cell.length_a   1.000
_cell.length_b   1.000
_cell.length_c   1.000
_cell.angle_alpha   90.00
_cell.angle_beta   90.00
_cell.angle_gamma   90.00
#
_symmetry.space_group_name_H-M   'P 1'
#
loop_
_entity.id
_entity.type
_entity.pdbx_description
1 polymer ?
#
loop_
_entity_poly.entity_id
_entity_poly.type
_entity_poly.pdbx_seq_one_letter_code
_entity_poly.pdbx_strand_id
1 'polypeptide(L)'
;MTALFCFACNDSRMVTVTVTNPLAMERSNEMVEVSMETVTDRLGLADTAQIVVLNADGQQVPYQITYDGKVIFPAAIAAGGTATYTIQTGTPEAFDVKACGRCYPERMDDMAWENDLVAFRAYGPALQAKGERGFGYDLFTKYNTTEPILEAMYAKELDKETLAKIAELKKTDPKAAAELSRERSYHIDHGYGMDCYAVGPTLG
;
A
#
# COMPACT_ATOMS: atom_id res chain seq x y z
N MET A 1 17.03 11.02 12.98
CA MET A 1 17.43 9.59 13.10
C MET A 1 18.80 9.44 12.51
N THR A 2 19.78 8.88 13.25
CA THR A 2 21.17 8.76 12.75
C THR A 2 21.41 7.29 12.50
N ALA A 3 21.60 6.91 11.24
CA ALA A 3 22.06 5.57 10.88
C ALA A 3 23.60 5.57 10.96
N LEU A 4 24.16 4.75 11.84
CA LEU A 4 25.60 4.56 11.96
C LEU A 4 25.99 3.26 11.28
N PHE A 5 26.85 3.34 10.27
CA PHE A 5 27.38 2.16 9.57
C PHE A 5 28.65 1.66 10.28
N CYS A 6 28.57 0.51 10.91
CA CYS A 6 29.74 -0.19 11.46
C CYS A 6 30.15 -1.32 10.51
N PHE A 7 31.41 -1.34 10.09
CA PHE A 7 31.95 -2.33 9.17
C PHE A 7 32.82 -3.33 9.93
N ALA A 8 32.39 -4.59 9.99
CA ALA A 8 33.24 -5.71 10.37
C ALA A 8 33.67 -6.44 9.10
N CYS A 9 35.00 -6.61 8.93
CA CYS A 9 35.57 -7.45 7.88
C CYS A 9 35.29 -8.91 8.19
N ASN A 10 34.37 -9.51 7.46
CA ASN A 10 34.27 -10.96 7.31
C ASN A 10 33.87 -11.27 5.86
N ASP A 11 34.35 -12.38 5.31
CA ASP A 11 34.30 -12.76 3.89
C ASP A 11 32.89 -13.00 3.30
N SER A 12 31.84 -12.79 4.05
CA SER A 12 30.47 -12.77 3.55
C SER A 12 30.09 -11.33 3.13
N ARG A 13 29.88 -11.14 1.84
CA ARG A 13 29.43 -9.86 1.30
C ARG A 13 28.04 -9.55 1.83
N MET A 14 27.96 -8.65 2.81
CA MET A 14 26.73 -8.20 3.44
C MET A 14 26.78 -6.71 3.78
N VAL A 15 25.63 -6.08 3.88
CA VAL A 15 25.45 -4.72 4.39
C VAL A 15 24.76 -4.81 5.75
N THR A 16 25.43 -4.42 6.81
CA THR A 16 24.83 -4.32 8.14
C THR A 16 24.22 -2.94 8.34
N VAL A 17 22.94 -2.89 8.69
CA VAL A 17 22.18 -1.67 8.95
C VAL A 17 21.81 -1.64 10.42
N THR A 18 22.31 -0.66 11.15
CA THR A 18 21.99 -0.45 12.56
C THR A 18 21.04 0.74 12.69
N VAL A 19 19.91 0.54 13.32
CA VAL A 19 18.85 1.54 13.51
C VAL A 19 18.67 1.80 15.00
N THR A 20 18.78 3.06 15.42
CA THR A 20 18.63 3.46 16.81
C THR A 20 17.39 4.32 17.00
N ASN A 21 16.57 3.97 17.99
CA ASN A 21 15.41 4.72 18.41
C ASN A 21 15.72 5.50 19.68
N PRO A 22 15.93 6.82 19.63
CA PRO A 22 16.24 7.61 20.82
C PRO A 22 14.99 7.96 21.66
N LEU A 23 13.80 7.58 21.22
CA LEU A 23 12.55 7.95 21.87
C LEU A 23 12.21 6.95 22.98
N ALA A 24 11.46 7.43 23.98
CA ALA A 24 10.94 6.59 25.06
C ALA A 24 9.66 5.81 24.67
N MET A 25 9.41 5.64 23.35
CA MET A 25 8.31 4.87 22.81
C MET A 25 8.82 3.91 21.75
N GLU A 26 8.22 2.74 21.64
CA GLU A 26 8.51 1.75 20.62
C GLU A 26 8.16 2.26 19.21
N ARG A 27 8.92 1.81 18.22
CA ARG A 27 8.68 2.02 16.80
C ARG A 27 8.56 0.66 16.12
N SER A 28 7.34 0.26 15.77
CA SER A 28 7.07 -1.08 15.25
C SER A 28 7.12 -1.19 13.71
N ASN A 29 7.02 -0.08 12.98
CA ASN A 29 7.03 -0.04 11.51
C ASN A 29 7.76 1.22 11.01
N GLU A 30 8.96 1.48 11.52
CA GLU A 30 9.75 2.60 11.05
C GLU A 30 10.37 2.27 9.70
N MET A 31 10.12 3.09 8.68
CA MET A 31 10.68 2.87 7.35
C MET A 31 12.16 3.24 7.34
N VAL A 32 12.99 2.25 7.05
CA VAL A 32 14.44 2.40 6.89
C VAL A 32 14.75 2.46 5.41
N GLU A 33 15.61 3.40 5.01
CA GLU A 33 16.09 3.58 3.64
C GLU A 33 17.58 3.35 3.57
N VAL A 34 18.02 2.54 2.61
CA VAL A 34 19.44 2.29 2.30
C VAL A 34 19.66 2.54 0.82
N SER A 35 20.69 3.30 0.45
CA SER A 35 21.04 3.52 -0.96
C SER A 35 21.32 2.19 -1.66
N MET A 36 20.70 1.98 -2.82
CA MET A 36 20.94 0.81 -3.67
C MET A 36 22.37 0.77 -4.17
N GLU A 37 22.98 1.92 -4.45
CA GLU A 37 24.40 2.04 -4.80
C GLU A 37 25.28 1.43 -3.70
N THR A 38 25.02 1.79 -2.44
CA THR A 38 25.75 1.21 -1.28
C THR A 38 25.59 -0.31 -1.22
N VAL A 39 24.39 -0.83 -1.46
CA VAL A 39 24.11 -2.27 -1.45
C VAL A 39 24.86 -2.95 -2.59
N THR A 40 24.76 -2.42 -3.81
CA THR A 40 25.42 -2.97 -5.01
C THR A 40 26.93 -3.00 -4.85
N ASP A 41 27.54 -1.91 -4.41
CA ASP A 41 28.99 -1.79 -4.22
C ASP A 41 29.49 -2.79 -3.18
N ARG A 42 28.81 -2.92 -2.06
CA ARG A 42 29.19 -3.82 -0.97
C ARG A 42 29.02 -5.28 -1.30
N LEU A 43 27.92 -5.63 -1.96
CA LEU A 43 27.64 -7.00 -2.35
C LEU A 43 28.36 -7.40 -3.64
N GLY A 44 28.83 -6.44 -4.44
CA GLY A 44 29.44 -6.68 -5.76
C GLY A 44 28.44 -7.27 -6.75
N LEU A 45 27.18 -6.83 -6.71
CA LEU A 45 26.11 -7.34 -7.54
C LEU A 45 26.01 -6.56 -8.85
N ALA A 46 25.83 -7.30 -9.96
CA ALA A 46 25.40 -6.74 -11.24
C ALA A 46 23.87 -6.70 -11.36
N ASP A 47 23.18 -7.56 -10.64
CA ASP A 47 21.71 -7.68 -10.60
C ASP A 47 21.22 -7.64 -9.15
N THR A 48 20.30 -6.73 -8.84
CA THR A 48 19.77 -6.45 -7.52
C THR A 48 18.53 -7.29 -7.18
N ALA A 49 18.01 -8.06 -8.13
CA ALA A 49 16.81 -8.86 -7.96
C ALA A 49 16.94 -10.03 -6.96
N GLN A 50 18.15 -10.29 -6.46
CA GLN A 50 18.46 -11.43 -5.58
C GLN A 50 19.02 -11.00 -4.23
N ILE A 51 18.50 -9.95 -3.65
CA ILE A 51 18.85 -9.57 -2.27
C ILE A 51 17.72 -9.98 -1.31
N VAL A 52 18.07 -10.14 -0.05
CA VAL A 52 17.13 -10.29 1.07
C VAL A 52 17.53 -9.36 2.19
N VAL A 53 16.57 -8.94 2.98
CA VAL A 53 16.77 -8.18 4.21
C VAL A 53 16.42 -9.08 5.39
N LEU A 54 17.35 -9.26 6.31
CA LEU A 54 17.19 -10.13 7.49
C LEU A 54 17.15 -9.28 8.75
N ASN A 55 16.31 -9.66 9.70
CA ASN A 55 16.35 -9.13 11.06
C ASN A 55 17.48 -9.80 11.88
N ALA A 56 17.61 -9.44 13.15
CA ALA A 56 18.64 -9.98 14.05
C ALA A 56 18.51 -11.50 14.29
N ASP A 57 17.32 -12.07 14.11
CA ASP A 57 17.04 -13.51 14.26
C ASP A 57 17.31 -14.28 12.97
N GLY A 58 17.76 -13.61 11.90
CA GLY A 58 18.01 -14.21 10.60
C GLY A 58 16.74 -14.46 9.76
N GLN A 59 15.61 -13.92 10.18
CA GLN A 59 14.35 -14.02 9.45
C GLN A 59 14.27 -12.93 8.39
N GLN A 60 13.74 -13.27 7.22
CA GLN A 60 13.51 -12.27 6.18
C GLN A 60 12.41 -11.29 6.61
N VAL A 61 12.61 -10.01 6.28
CA VAL A 61 11.61 -8.96 6.40
C VAL A 61 11.24 -8.45 5.00
N PRO A 62 10.00 -8.01 4.80
CA PRO A 62 9.59 -7.46 3.51
C PRO A 62 10.44 -6.23 3.16
N TYR A 63 10.77 -6.07 1.90
CA TYR A 63 11.48 -4.91 1.41
C TYR A 63 10.98 -4.52 0.02
N GLN A 64 11.31 -3.32 -0.40
CA GLN A 64 11.06 -2.84 -1.76
C GLN A 64 12.27 -2.07 -2.28
N ILE A 65 12.55 -2.22 -3.57
CA ILE A 65 13.48 -1.33 -4.28
C ILE A 65 12.65 -0.24 -4.94
N THR A 66 12.94 1.02 -4.58
CA THR A 66 12.20 2.18 -5.08
C THR A 66 12.76 2.67 -6.41
N TYR A 67 11.97 3.45 -7.17
CA TYR A 67 12.40 4.02 -8.45
C TYR A 67 13.54 5.02 -8.31
N ASP A 68 13.71 5.62 -7.13
CA ASP A 68 14.81 6.55 -6.82
C ASP A 68 16.07 5.84 -6.28
N GLY A 69 16.12 4.50 -6.40
CA GLY A 69 17.33 3.72 -6.12
C GLY A 69 17.60 3.51 -4.64
N LYS A 70 16.57 3.19 -3.86
CA LYS A 70 16.70 2.82 -2.45
C LYS A 70 16.15 1.43 -2.19
N VAL A 71 16.75 0.72 -1.23
CA VAL A 71 16.11 -0.41 -0.55
C VAL A 71 15.40 0.15 0.67
N ILE A 72 14.09 -0.05 0.74
CA ILE A 72 13.28 0.34 1.90
C ILE A 72 12.71 -0.90 2.58
N PHE A 73 12.66 -0.89 3.91
CA PHE A 73 12.08 -1.98 4.71
C PHE A 73 11.57 -1.48 6.07
N PRO A 74 10.53 -2.11 6.64
CA PRO A 74 10.01 -1.76 7.96
C PRO A 74 10.94 -2.31 9.05
N ALA A 75 11.29 -1.45 10.01
CA ALA A 75 12.06 -1.84 11.19
C ALA A 75 11.22 -1.74 12.46
N ALA A 76 11.43 -2.68 13.37
CA ALA A 76 10.88 -2.67 14.72
C ALA A 76 12.00 -2.38 15.73
N ILE A 77 11.86 -1.30 16.50
CA ILE A 77 12.89 -0.85 17.44
C ILE A 77 12.24 -0.49 18.77
N ALA A 78 12.65 -1.15 19.84
CA ALA A 78 12.17 -0.86 21.20
C ALA A 78 12.48 0.59 21.60
N ALA A 79 11.76 1.09 22.63
CA ALA A 79 12.01 2.40 23.22
C ALA A 79 13.46 2.51 23.71
N GLY A 80 14.17 3.55 23.28
CA GLY A 80 15.60 3.77 23.63
C GLY A 80 16.55 2.69 23.09
N GLY A 81 16.04 1.79 22.21
CA GLY A 81 16.76 0.60 21.75
C GLY A 81 17.48 0.77 20.42
N THR A 82 18.13 -0.31 20.02
CA THR A 82 18.82 -0.43 18.73
C THR A 82 18.44 -1.78 18.11
N ALA A 83 18.16 -1.79 16.81
CA ALA A 83 17.93 -2.99 16.01
C ALA A 83 18.97 -3.10 14.90
N THR A 84 19.33 -4.33 14.54
CA THR A 84 20.29 -4.59 13.47
C THR A 84 19.62 -5.43 12.38
N TYR A 85 19.84 -5.02 11.14
CA TYR A 85 19.37 -5.72 9.94
C TYR A 85 20.56 -6.02 9.04
N THR A 86 20.42 -7.04 8.23
CA THR A 86 21.46 -7.43 7.27
C THR A 86 20.87 -7.51 5.88
N ILE A 87 21.47 -6.84 4.90
CA ILE A 87 21.14 -7.00 3.49
C ILE A 87 22.22 -7.86 2.87
N GLN A 88 21.83 -8.93 2.22
CA GLN A 88 22.72 -9.87 1.56
C GLN A 88 22.09 -10.50 0.32
N THR A 89 22.87 -11.25 -0.46
CA THR A 89 22.32 -12.09 -1.53
C THR A 89 21.46 -13.22 -0.96
N GLY A 90 20.35 -13.51 -1.61
CA GLY A 90 19.46 -14.59 -1.20
C GLY A 90 18.21 -14.65 -2.06
N THR A 91 17.45 -15.72 -1.91
CA THR A 91 16.15 -15.87 -2.57
C THR A 91 15.07 -15.21 -1.71
N PRO A 92 14.38 -14.18 -2.20
CA PRO A 92 13.31 -13.53 -1.45
C PRO A 92 12.14 -14.48 -1.17
N GLU A 93 11.62 -14.43 0.05
CA GLU A 93 10.35 -15.05 0.40
C GLU A 93 9.20 -14.24 -0.18
N ALA A 94 8.04 -14.88 -0.38
CA ALA A 94 6.81 -14.19 -0.71
C ALA A 94 6.18 -13.61 0.56
N PHE A 95 5.86 -12.33 0.52
CA PHE A 95 5.13 -11.64 1.58
C PHE A 95 3.75 -11.22 1.08
N ASP A 96 2.79 -11.12 1.98
CA ASP A 96 1.47 -10.60 1.66
C ASP A 96 1.57 -9.15 1.18
N VAL A 97 0.89 -8.87 0.07
CA VAL A 97 0.82 -7.50 -0.48
C VAL A 97 -0.14 -6.67 0.38
N LYS A 98 0.40 -5.67 1.08
CA LYS A 98 -0.37 -4.78 1.95
C LYS A 98 -0.60 -3.39 1.35
N ALA A 99 0.18 -3.01 0.35
CA ALA A 99 0.07 -1.72 -0.29
C ALA A 99 0.09 -1.89 -1.80
N CYS A 100 -0.84 -1.23 -2.48
CA CYS A 100 -0.90 -1.20 -3.93
C CYS A 100 -1.49 0.11 -4.43
N GLY A 101 -1.35 0.39 -5.72
CA GLY A 101 -1.95 1.55 -6.35
C GLY A 101 -1.70 1.55 -7.84
N ARG A 102 -2.68 2.05 -8.59
CA ARG A 102 -2.58 2.24 -10.02
C ARG A 102 -3.56 3.29 -10.54
N CYS A 103 -3.37 3.72 -11.78
CA CYS A 103 -4.41 4.39 -12.52
C CYS A 103 -5.51 3.40 -12.93
N TYR A 104 -6.75 3.86 -12.91
CA TYR A 104 -7.96 3.15 -13.29
C TYR A 104 -8.62 3.84 -14.50
N PRO A 105 -8.15 3.61 -15.75
CA PRO A 105 -8.76 4.20 -16.93
C PRO A 105 -10.23 3.82 -17.09
N GLU A 106 -10.59 2.61 -16.65
CA GLU A 106 -11.95 2.10 -16.62
C GLU A 106 -12.88 2.88 -15.69
N ARG A 107 -12.34 3.62 -14.72
CA ARG A 107 -13.05 4.54 -13.80
C ARG A 107 -12.58 5.98 -14.04
N MET A 108 -12.60 6.41 -15.29
CA MET A 108 -12.36 7.80 -15.72
C MET A 108 -10.99 8.36 -15.28
N ASP A 109 -9.96 7.52 -15.43
CA ASP A 109 -8.56 7.82 -15.14
C ASP A 109 -8.28 8.14 -13.67
N ASP A 110 -9.10 7.64 -12.74
CA ASP A 110 -8.82 7.78 -11.32
C ASP A 110 -7.45 7.18 -10.97
N MET A 111 -6.71 7.86 -10.10
CA MET A 111 -5.57 7.26 -9.41
C MET A 111 -6.04 6.82 -8.03
N ALA A 112 -5.97 5.53 -7.74
CA ALA A 112 -6.31 5.00 -6.43
C ALA A 112 -5.18 4.15 -5.86
N TRP A 113 -5.00 4.22 -4.54
CA TRP A 113 -3.95 3.50 -3.83
C TRP A 113 -4.41 3.16 -2.41
N GLU A 114 -3.81 2.14 -1.84
CA GLU A 114 -4.15 1.66 -0.51
C GLU A 114 -2.95 1.04 0.22
N ASN A 115 -3.06 1.00 1.53
CA ASN A 115 -2.27 0.14 2.40
C ASN A 115 -3.21 -0.77 3.23
N ASP A 116 -2.67 -1.46 4.23
CA ASP A 116 -3.45 -2.35 5.11
C ASP A 116 -4.43 -1.63 6.06
N LEU A 117 -4.43 -0.30 6.10
CA LEU A 117 -5.25 0.50 7.01
C LEU A 117 -6.31 1.34 6.29
N VAL A 118 -6.03 1.85 5.10
CA VAL A 118 -6.85 2.84 4.42
C VAL A 118 -6.59 2.84 2.92
N ALA A 119 -7.60 3.24 2.13
CA ALA A 119 -7.41 3.50 0.73
C ALA A 119 -7.80 4.95 0.37
N PHE A 120 -7.25 5.43 -0.74
CA PHE A 120 -7.47 6.78 -1.25
C PHE A 120 -7.71 6.76 -2.75
N ARG A 121 -8.41 7.79 -3.23
CA ARG A 121 -8.61 8.04 -4.65
C ARG A 121 -8.45 9.53 -4.96
N ALA A 122 -7.72 9.82 -6.03
CA ALA A 122 -7.71 11.13 -6.70
C ALA A 122 -8.46 11.01 -8.02
N TYR A 123 -9.32 11.98 -8.31
CA TYR A 123 -10.07 12.00 -9.56
C TYR A 123 -9.17 12.29 -10.75
N GLY A 124 -9.33 11.49 -11.79
CA GLY A 124 -8.58 11.62 -13.03
C GLY A 124 -9.08 12.74 -13.94
N PRO A 125 -8.28 13.08 -14.97
CA PRO A 125 -8.60 14.15 -15.90
C PRO A 125 -9.89 13.91 -16.69
N ALA A 126 -10.25 12.65 -16.97
CA ALA A 126 -11.48 12.33 -17.68
C ALA A 126 -12.74 12.66 -16.85
N LEU A 127 -12.71 12.51 -15.52
CA LEU A 127 -13.80 12.91 -14.65
C LEU A 127 -13.88 14.44 -14.54
N GLN A 128 -12.74 15.11 -14.41
CA GLN A 128 -12.66 16.58 -14.38
C GLN A 128 -13.20 17.22 -15.67
N ALA A 129 -12.93 16.61 -16.82
CA ALA A 129 -13.45 17.08 -18.11
C ALA A 129 -14.98 17.01 -18.22
N LYS A 130 -15.64 16.20 -17.39
CA LYS A 130 -17.12 16.15 -17.28
C LYS A 130 -17.72 17.14 -16.29
N GLY A 131 -16.90 17.99 -15.70
CA GLY A 131 -17.32 19.05 -14.78
C GLY A 131 -17.24 18.69 -13.30
N GLU A 132 -16.80 17.48 -12.96
CA GLU A 132 -16.50 17.11 -11.58
C GLU A 132 -15.31 17.92 -11.06
N ARG A 133 -15.50 18.61 -9.95
CA ARG A 133 -14.49 19.48 -9.35
C ARG A 133 -14.11 18.95 -7.96
N GLY A 134 -13.75 17.67 -7.90
CA GLY A 134 -13.17 17.09 -6.70
C GLY A 134 -11.76 17.61 -6.47
N PHE A 135 -11.58 18.41 -5.43
CA PHE A 135 -10.25 18.83 -4.96
C PHE A 135 -9.93 18.07 -3.68
N GLY A 136 -8.83 17.32 -3.70
CA GLY A 136 -8.41 16.47 -2.59
C GLY A 136 -8.54 14.98 -2.92
N TYR A 137 -8.71 14.19 -1.88
CA TYR A 137 -8.74 12.74 -2.00
C TYR A 137 -10.02 12.19 -1.37
N ASP A 138 -10.66 11.24 -2.05
CA ASP A 138 -11.64 10.39 -1.39
C ASP A 138 -10.92 9.43 -0.45
N LEU A 139 -11.55 9.13 0.66
CA LEU A 139 -11.08 8.22 1.69
C LEU A 139 -11.96 6.98 1.72
N PHE A 140 -11.35 5.82 1.54
CA PHE A 140 -12.00 4.54 1.79
C PHE A 140 -11.56 4.01 3.16
N THR A 141 -12.51 3.82 4.04
CA THR A 141 -12.22 3.15 5.32
C THR A 141 -11.94 1.68 5.08
N LYS A 142 -11.09 1.09 5.93
CA LYS A 142 -10.84 -0.36 5.97
C LYS A 142 -10.97 -0.84 7.40
N TYR A 143 -11.61 -1.99 7.58
CA TYR A 143 -11.64 -2.70 8.85
C TYR A 143 -11.92 -4.19 8.59
N ASN A 144 -11.61 -5.03 9.57
CA ASN A 144 -11.73 -6.49 9.46
C ASN A 144 -10.95 -7.12 8.28
N THR A 145 -10.06 -6.37 7.66
CA THR A 145 -9.19 -6.86 6.59
C THR A 145 -7.91 -6.04 6.51
N THR A 146 -6.80 -6.71 6.21
CA THR A 146 -5.52 -6.09 5.82
C THR A 146 -5.25 -6.27 4.33
N GLU A 147 -6.11 -7.06 3.65
CA GLU A 147 -5.99 -7.33 2.22
C GLU A 147 -6.37 -6.09 1.37
N PRO A 148 -5.82 -5.96 0.17
CA PRO A 148 -6.25 -4.94 -0.79
C PRO A 148 -7.74 -5.08 -1.12
N ILE A 149 -8.48 -3.95 -1.15
CA ILE A 149 -9.92 -3.91 -1.38
C ILE A 149 -10.31 -3.18 -2.67
N LEU A 150 -9.48 -2.26 -3.16
CA LEU A 150 -9.84 -1.38 -4.29
C LEU A 150 -10.16 -2.14 -5.57
N GLU A 151 -9.37 -3.14 -5.95
CA GLU A 151 -9.62 -3.94 -7.15
C GLU A 151 -10.98 -4.65 -7.10
N ALA A 152 -11.31 -5.25 -5.97
CA ALA A 152 -12.57 -5.94 -5.78
C ALA A 152 -13.76 -4.95 -5.76
N MET A 153 -13.59 -3.79 -5.13
CA MET A 153 -14.60 -2.74 -5.10
C MET A 153 -14.88 -2.19 -6.49
N TYR A 154 -13.83 -1.85 -7.26
CA TYR A 154 -13.98 -1.36 -8.63
C TYR A 154 -14.56 -2.42 -9.57
N ALA A 155 -14.09 -3.65 -9.50
CA ALA A 155 -14.64 -4.73 -10.31
C ALA A 155 -16.15 -4.89 -10.09
N LYS A 156 -16.60 -4.83 -8.84
CA LYS A 156 -18.02 -4.92 -8.47
C LYS A 156 -18.82 -3.69 -8.92
N GLU A 157 -18.29 -2.49 -8.69
CA GLU A 157 -18.94 -1.22 -9.06
C GLU A 157 -19.07 -1.05 -10.58
N LEU A 158 -18.10 -1.51 -11.35
CA LEU A 158 -18.04 -1.31 -12.80
C LEU A 158 -18.54 -2.52 -13.61
N ASP A 159 -19.07 -3.56 -12.94
CA ASP A 159 -19.54 -4.77 -13.62
C ASP A 159 -20.65 -4.44 -14.62
N LYS A 160 -20.34 -4.67 -15.90
CA LYS A 160 -21.23 -4.32 -17.02
C LYS A 160 -22.52 -5.11 -17.03
N GLU A 161 -22.48 -6.37 -16.64
CA GLU A 161 -23.67 -7.23 -16.60
C GLU A 161 -24.64 -6.76 -15.52
N THR A 162 -24.12 -6.47 -14.33
CA THR A 162 -24.91 -5.90 -13.23
C THR A 162 -25.48 -4.53 -13.58
N LEU A 163 -24.71 -3.66 -14.24
CA LEU A 163 -25.17 -2.36 -14.70
C LEU A 163 -26.31 -2.48 -15.72
N ALA A 164 -26.19 -3.40 -16.69
CA ALA A 164 -27.25 -3.67 -17.67
C ALA A 164 -28.52 -4.20 -17.00
N LYS A 165 -28.38 -5.13 -16.05
CA LYS A 165 -29.51 -5.66 -15.27
C LYS A 165 -30.21 -4.58 -14.46
N ILE A 166 -29.46 -3.68 -13.83
CA ILE A 166 -30.02 -2.54 -13.10
C ILE A 166 -30.81 -1.63 -14.06
N ALA A 167 -30.30 -1.38 -15.26
CA ALA A 167 -30.97 -0.54 -16.25
C ALA A 167 -32.31 -1.13 -16.69
N GLU A 168 -32.42 -2.45 -16.82
CA GLU A 168 -33.67 -3.13 -17.13
C GLU A 168 -34.63 -3.14 -15.93
N LEU A 169 -34.10 -3.45 -14.75
CA LEU A 169 -34.93 -3.47 -13.52
C LEU A 169 -35.49 -2.09 -13.18
N LYS A 170 -34.81 -1.00 -13.50
CA LYS A 170 -35.36 0.37 -13.33
C LYS A 170 -36.69 0.58 -14.05
N LYS A 171 -36.96 -0.17 -15.14
CA LYS A 171 -38.19 -0.09 -15.93
C LYS A 171 -39.29 -0.98 -15.39
N THR A 172 -38.96 -2.11 -14.78
CA THR A 172 -39.88 -3.18 -14.42
C THR A 172 -40.05 -3.34 -12.92
N ASP A 173 -38.99 -3.20 -12.15
CA ASP A 173 -38.96 -3.30 -10.69
C ASP A 173 -37.93 -2.31 -10.10
N PRO A 174 -38.33 -1.04 -9.88
CA PRO A 174 -37.43 -0.03 -9.34
C PRO A 174 -36.87 -0.36 -7.96
N LYS A 175 -37.59 -1.16 -7.16
CA LYS A 175 -37.10 -1.58 -5.84
C LYS A 175 -35.94 -2.55 -5.96
N ALA A 176 -36.11 -3.59 -6.77
CA ALA A 176 -35.01 -4.54 -7.04
C ALA A 176 -33.81 -3.85 -7.70
N ALA A 177 -34.03 -2.86 -8.57
CA ALA A 177 -32.97 -2.05 -9.14
C ALA A 177 -32.19 -1.28 -8.07
N ALA A 178 -32.86 -0.68 -7.09
CA ALA A 178 -32.26 0.04 -6.00
C ALA A 178 -31.46 -0.89 -5.06
N GLU A 179 -32.01 -2.05 -4.75
CA GLU A 179 -31.31 -3.07 -3.94
C GLU A 179 -30.03 -3.54 -4.63
N LEU A 180 -30.08 -3.91 -5.90
CA LEU A 180 -28.91 -4.34 -6.66
C LEU A 180 -27.87 -3.23 -6.84
N SER A 181 -28.31 -1.97 -7.02
CA SER A 181 -27.42 -0.81 -7.05
C SER A 181 -26.69 -0.62 -5.72
N ARG A 182 -27.39 -0.86 -4.61
CA ARG A 182 -26.82 -0.78 -3.27
C ARG A 182 -25.79 -1.90 -3.02
N GLU A 183 -26.12 -3.13 -3.41
CA GLU A 183 -25.24 -4.29 -3.21
C GLU A 183 -23.90 -4.16 -3.94
N ARG A 184 -23.87 -3.51 -5.10
CA ARG A 184 -22.63 -3.32 -5.86
C ARG A 184 -21.81 -2.09 -5.44
N SER A 185 -22.42 -1.13 -4.74
CA SER A 185 -21.81 0.17 -4.50
C SER A 185 -20.69 0.11 -3.46
N TYR A 186 -19.55 0.71 -3.75
CA TYR A 186 -18.47 0.91 -2.79
C TYR A 186 -18.75 2.03 -1.78
N HIS A 187 -19.83 2.79 -1.95
CA HIS A 187 -20.34 3.75 -0.95
C HIS A 187 -21.15 3.07 0.16
N ILE A 188 -21.30 1.76 0.11
CA ILE A 188 -21.99 0.96 1.13
C ILE A 188 -20.96 0.03 1.76
N ASP A 189 -20.97 0.00 3.09
CA ASP A 189 -20.15 -0.93 3.83
C ASP A 189 -20.64 -2.37 3.67
N HIS A 190 -19.74 -3.21 3.16
CA HIS A 190 -19.97 -4.64 2.98
C HIS A 190 -19.22 -5.51 4.02
N GLY A 191 -18.80 -4.92 5.15
CA GLY A 191 -18.13 -5.61 6.24
C GLY A 191 -16.60 -5.50 6.20
N TYR A 192 -16.04 -4.74 5.27
CA TYR A 192 -14.59 -4.51 5.14
C TYR A 192 -14.19 -3.05 4.89
N GLY A 193 -15.17 -2.17 4.77
CA GLY A 193 -15.00 -0.74 4.57
C GLY A 193 -15.81 -0.18 3.42
N MET A 194 -15.73 1.12 3.21
CA MET A 194 -16.46 1.83 2.16
C MET A 194 -15.78 3.16 1.81
N ASP A 195 -16.14 3.72 0.65
CA ASP A 195 -15.85 5.10 0.29
C ASP A 195 -16.68 6.06 1.15
N CYS A 196 -16.01 6.93 1.91
CA CYS A 196 -16.63 7.92 2.79
C CYS A 196 -16.93 9.25 2.09
N TYR A 197 -17.26 9.24 0.82
CA TYR A 197 -17.48 10.41 -0.02
C TYR A 197 -18.61 11.33 0.46
N ALA A 198 -19.71 10.78 0.95
CA ALA A 198 -20.88 11.57 1.31
C ALA A 198 -20.84 12.05 2.78
N VAL A 199 -19.91 12.90 3.12
CA VAL A 199 -20.04 13.73 4.32
C VAL A 199 -21.05 14.82 4.01
N GLY A 200 -22.16 14.82 4.73
CA GLY A 200 -23.21 15.85 4.57
C GLY A 200 -22.68 17.27 4.77
N PRO A 201 -23.45 18.30 4.43
CA PRO A 201 -23.03 19.70 4.49
C PRO A 201 -22.74 20.22 5.91
N THR A 202 -23.02 19.44 6.90
CA THR A 202 -22.70 19.69 8.30
C THR A 202 -21.79 18.59 8.80
N LEU A 203 -20.50 18.81 8.73
CA LEU A 203 -19.60 18.20 9.71
C LEU A 203 -19.99 18.86 11.04
N GLY A 204 -20.68 18.08 11.87
CA GLY A 204 -21.31 18.50 13.09
C GLY A 204 -20.48 19.34 14.02
#